data_91d7917c76855e7886a290a5172500d6
#
_entry.id   91d7917c76855e7886a290a5172500d6
#
_cell.length_a   1.000
_cell.length_b   1.000
_cell.length_c   1.000
_cell.angle_alpha   90.00
_cell.angle_beta   90.00
_cell.angle_gamma   90.00
#
_symmetry.space_group_name_H-M   'P 1'
#
loop_
_entity.id
_entity.type
_entity.pdbx_description
1 polymer ?
#
loop_
_entity_poly.entity_id
_entity_poly.type
_entity_poly.pdbx_seq_one_letter_code
_entity_poly.pdbx_strand_id
1 'polypeptide(L)'
;MKVLQVGKYYPPYMGGIETHLHALCGELRRCMDVRVLVANTDASNQTESIDGVEVERAAAVLTLASAPLCPGMAARIRNSTDDLIHIHLPNPTAVLAYLASGRKGPLVVTYHSDTVRQTVLGALFNPIQHRFLHRCQAIVATSPDYLESSPVLAKHRERCHVVPYGIALEDFARTDTAQVAQLRRQYGDRLVLAVGRLVYYKGFEVLIEAMAKVDGRLLLIGEGPLRAKLEGLAAALGIADRVVFLGALQNRETVPFYHAADVFALPSVARSEAFGIVQIEAMAAGTPVVNTALDSGVPFVSRHEVTGLTVPPRDPDALAAALNHLLQDEPLRAAYGKAARLRARTHFSLEAMTSQTRRIYESVVGADTTRQTEEHSTTGISPIPTC
;
A
#
# COMPACT_ATOMS: atom_id res chain seq x y z
N MET A 1 -7.67 22.59 9.72
CA MET A 1 -6.52 21.81 10.16
C MET A 1 -5.54 21.73 9.01
N LYS A 2 -4.26 22.02 9.28
CA LYS A 2 -3.15 21.95 8.32
C LYS A 2 -2.33 20.70 8.59
N VAL A 3 -2.05 19.91 7.56
CA VAL A 3 -1.35 18.64 7.70
C VAL A 3 -0.16 18.57 6.75
N LEU A 4 1.02 18.34 7.30
CA LEU A 4 2.22 18.06 6.52
C LEU A 4 2.37 16.53 6.36
N GLN A 5 2.20 16.05 5.15
CA GLN A 5 2.48 14.65 4.77
C GLN A 5 3.96 14.53 4.41
N VAL A 6 4.67 13.58 5.03
CA VAL A 6 6.09 13.37 4.75
C VAL A 6 6.28 11.97 4.17
N GLY A 7 6.51 11.91 2.87
CA GLY A 7 6.77 10.69 2.12
C GLY A 7 8.24 10.53 1.72
N LYS A 8 8.55 9.41 1.06
CA LYS A 8 9.86 9.22 0.46
C LYS A 8 9.94 9.93 -0.89
N TYR A 9 8.98 9.64 -1.77
CA TYR A 9 8.78 10.26 -3.07
C TYR A 9 7.29 10.56 -3.30
N TYR A 10 6.98 11.25 -4.39
CA TYR A 10 5.63 11.59 -4.84
C TYR A 10 5.59 11.58 -6.38
N PRO A 11 4.44 11.48 -7.05
CA PRO A 11 4.40 11.50 -8.51
C PRO A 11 5.27 12.59 -9.14
N PRO A 12 5.95 12.35 -10.28
CA PRO A 12 5.75 11.22 -11.20
C PRO A 12 6.44 9.91 -10.78
N TYR A 13 7.15 9.88 -9.64
CA TYR A 13 7.72 8.64 -9.12
C TYR A 13 6.60 7.73 -8.60
N MET A 14 6.51 6.50 -9.14
CA MET A 14 5.42 5.57 -8.86
C MET A 14 5.90 4.34 -8.10
N GLY A 15 5.23 4.07 -7.00
CA GLY A 15 5.38 2.87 -6.16
C GLY A 15 4.13 2.72 -5.29
N GLY A 16 3.95 1.61 -4.60
CA GLY A 16 2.75 1.36 -3.82
C GLY A 16 2.50 2.40 -2.70
N ILE A 17 3.57 2.86 -2.03
CA ILE A 17 3.50 3.88 -0.98
C ILE A 17 3.20 5.26 -1.59
N GLU A 18 3.85 5.59 -2.68
CA GLU A 18 3.69 6.86 -3.40
C GLU A 18 2.27 6.99 -3.97
N THR A 19 1.74 5.91 -4.56
CA THR A 19 0.35 5.86 -5.06
C THR A 19 -0.66 6.04 -3.91
N HIS A 20 -0.43 5.38 -2.78
CA HIS A 20 -1.28 5.55 -1.59
C HIS A 20 -1.21 6.99 -1.06
N LEU A 21 -0.02 7.55 -0.91
CA LEU A 21 0.17 8.92 -0.42
C LEU A 21 -0.53 9.95 -1.33
N HIS A 22 -0.38 9.79 -2.65
CA HIS A 22 -1.04 10.63 -3.64
C HIS A 22 -2.58 10.55 -3.51
N ALA A 23 -3.13 9.34 -3.46
CA ALA A 23 -4.57 9.13 -3.32
C ALA A 23 -5.11 9.69 -2.00
N LEU A 24 -4.40 9.48 -0.88
CA LEU A 24 -4.77 10.01 0.43
C LEU A 24 -4.77 11.54 0.44
N CYS A 25 -3.71 12.18 -0.08
CA CYS A 25 -3.62 13.65 -0.16
C CYS A 25 -4.71 14.23 -1.04
N GLY A 26 -4.99 13.61 -2.19
CA GLY A 26 -6.04 14.03 -3.11
C GLY A 26 -7.44 14.05 -2.49
N GLU A 27 -7.73 13.11 -1.59
CA GLU A 27 -9.00 13.10 -0.86
C GLU A 27 -9.00 14.03 0.36
N LEU A 28 -7.93 14.03 1.17
CA LEU A 28 -7.85 14.85 2.37
C LEU A 28 -7.93 16.36 2.06
N ARG A 29 -7.36 16.81 0.93
CA ARG A 29 -7.41 18.23 0.52
C ARG A 29 -8.83 18.79 0.32
N ARG A 30 -9.83 17.91 0.19
CA ARG A 30 -11.24 18.33 0.09
C ARG A 30 -11.80 18.88 1.40
N CYS A 31 -11.19 18.54 2.54
CA CYS A 31 -11.69 18.90 3.86
C CYS A 31 -10.63 19.49 4.80
N MET A 32 -9.36 19.56 4.39
CA MET A 32 -8.27 20.14 5.17
C MET A 32 -7.17 20.70 4.27
N ASP A 33 -6.28 21.50 4.82
CA ASP A 33 -5.10 22.03 4.13
C ASP A 33 -3.99 20.99 4.19
N VAL A 34 -3.62 20.44 3.03
CA VAL A 34 -2.64 19.34 2.92
C VAL A 34 -1.45 19.79 2.10
N ARG A 35 -0.27 19.65 2.67
CA ARG A 35 1.01 19.82 1.98
C ARG A 35 1.83 18.55 2.04
N VAL A 36 2.72 18.35 1.07
CA VAL A 36 3.57 17.18 0.97
C VAL A 36 5.04 17.60 0.97
N LEU A 37 5.85 16.93 1.80
CA LEU A 37 7.30 17.04 1.81
C LEU A 37 7.92 15.69 1.47
N VAL A 38 8.71 15.65 0.40
CA VAL A 38 9.39 14.44 -0.08
C VAL A 38 10.84 14.71 -0.48
N ALA A 39 11.60 13.66 -0.72
CA ALA A 39 12.91 13.79 -1.35
C ALA A 39 12.77 14.10 -2.85
N ASN A 40 13.65 14.93 -3.38
CA ASN A 40 13.87 15.03 -4.82
C ASN A 40 14.69 13.84 -5.34
N THR A 41 14.71 13.64 -6.64
CA THR A 41 15.58 12.66 -7.31
C THR A 41 16.97 13.21 -7.62
N ASP A 42 17.16 14.51 -7.45
CA ASP A 42 18.42 15.23 -7.66
C ASP A 42 18.76 16.18 -6.48
N ALA A 43 19.86 16.93 -6.63
CA ALA A 43 20.38 17.85 -5.64
C ALA A 43 19.70 19.25 -5.68
N SER A 44 18.54 19.39 -6.31
CA SER A 44 17.78 20.64 -6.35
C SER A 44 16.59 20.62 -5.41
N ASN A 45 16.22 21.80 -4.87
CA ASN A 45 14.94 21.98 -4.17
C ASN A 45 13.90 22.44 -5.18
N GLN A 46 12.70 21.88 -5.07
CA GLN A 46 11.59 22.24 -5.95
C GLN A 46 10.30 22.33 -5.14
N THR A 47 9.45 23.29 -5.50
CA THR A 47 8.06 23.36 -5.01
C THR A 47 7.16 23.44 -6.21
N GLU A 48 6.14 22.59 -6.25
CA GLU A 48 5.17 22.50 -7.34
C GLU A 48 3.79 22.18 -6.81
N SER A 49 2.77 22.30 -7.64
CA SER A 49 1.41 21.86 -7.32
C SER A 49 1.05 20.66 -8.19
N ILE A 50 0.71 19.53 -7.56
CA ILE A 50 0.26 18.32 -8.24
C ILE A 50 -1.17 18.04 -7.81
N ASP A 51 -2.11 18.05 -8.75
CA ASP A 51 -3.54 17.86 -8.52
C ASP A 51 -4.10 18.76 -7.39
N GLY A 52 -3.55 20.00 -7.27
CA GLY A 52 -3.95 20.98 -6.28
C GLY A 52 -3.41 20.72 -4.87
N VAL A 53 -2.43 19.84 -4.71
CA VAL A 53 -1.64 19.64 -3.49
C VAL A 53 -0.29 20.31 -3.66
N GLU A 54 0.14 21.13 -2.71
CA GLU A 54 1.48 21.70 -2.67
C GLU A 54 2.50 20.61 -2.32
N VAL A 55 3.48 20.41 -3.17
CA VAL A 55 4.53 19.40 -3.02
C VAL A 55 5.89 20.08 -2.96
N GLU A 56 6.54 19.96 -1.82
CA GLU A 56 7.91 20.41 -1.62
C GLU A 56 8.88 19.22 -1.73
N ARG A 57 9.79 19.29 -2.70
CA ARG A 57 10.84 18.30 -2.91
C ARG A 57 12.16 18.82 -2.35
N ALA A 58 12.67 18.15 -1.31
CA ALA A 58 13.96 18.47 -0.71
C ALA A 58 15.09 17.86 -1.52
N ALA A 59 16.12 18.66 -1.82
CA ALA A 59 17.33 18.22 -2.52
C ALA A 59 17.94 16.95 -1.90
N ALA A 60 18.18 15.94 -2.71
CA ALA A 60 18.87 14.71 -2.33
C ALA A 60 20.32 14.77 -2.81
N VAL A 61 21.26 14.86 -1.88
CA VAL A 61 22.70 14.94 -2.21
C VAL A 61 23.31 13.57 -2.53
N LEU A 62 22.71 12.49 -2.04
CA LEU A 62 23.17 11.12 -2.21
C LEU A 62 21.99 10.16 -1.91
N THR A 63 21.99 8.97 -2.51
CA THR A 63 21.07 7.89 -2.16
C THR A 63 21.85 6.67 -1.70
N LEU A 64 21.66 6.27 -0.45
CA LEU A 64 22.29 5.10 0.17
C LEU A 64 21.24 4.04 0.48
N ALA A 65 21.46 2.81 0.03
CA ALA A 65 20.55 1.69 0.28
C ALA A 65 19.06 2.02 0.02
N SER A 66 18.80 2.75 -1.06
CA SER A 66 17.48 3.29 -1.45
C SER A 66 16.90 4.36 -0.51
N ALA A 67 17.67 4.92 0.42
CA ALA A 67 17.28 6.06 1.25
C ALA A 67 17.98 7.33 0.72
N PRO A 68 17.23 8.33 0.21
CA PRO A 68 17.80 9.60 -0.22
C PRO A 68 18.27 10.41 0.99
N LEU A 69 19.45 10.99 0.95
CA LEU A 69 19.98 11.87 1.99
C LEU A 69 19.61 13.32 1.67
N CYS A 70 18.69 13.91 2.45
CA CYS A 70 18.16 15.26 2.27
C CYS A 70 18.47 16.16 3.47
N PRO A 71 19.62 16.83 3.52
CA PRO A 71 20.04 17.64 4.69
C PRO A 71 19.03 18.77 5.03
N GLY A 72 18.37 19.35 4.03
CA GLY A 72 17.38 20.41 4.20
C GLY A 72 16.04 19.97 4.78
N MET A 73 15.73 18.68 4.83
CA MET A 73 14.42 18.17 5.27
C MET A 73 14.17 18.47 6.77
N ALA A 74 15.19 18.38 7.62
CA ALA A 74 15.06 18.67 9.05
C ALA A 74 14.66 20.13 9.32
N ALA A 75 15.24 21.08 8.58
CA ALA A 75 14.89 22.49 8.69
C ALA A 75 13.45 22.77 8.24
N ARG A 76 12.98 22.13 7.19
CA ARG A 76 11.60 22.24 6.69
C ARG A 76 10.59 21.71 7.71
N ILE A 77 10.87 20.55 8.31
CA ILE A 77 10.05 19.99 9.38
C ILE A 77 10.03 20.92 10.61
N ARG A 78 11.19 21.47 11.00
CA ARG A 78 11.30 22.41 12.14
C ARG A 78 10.44 23.65 11.92
N ASN A 79 10.53 24.25 10.74
CA ASN A 79 9.88 25.51 10.39
C ASN A 79 8.44 25.33 9.93
N SER A 80 7.93 24.10 9.88
CA SER A 80 6.54 23.84 9.54
C SER A 80 5.60 24.48 10.55
N THR A 81 4.54 25.12 10.05
CA THR A 81 3.44 25.70 10.84
C THR A 81 2.19 24.82 10.82
N ASP A 82 2.33 23.57 10.35
CA ASP A 82 1.22 22.64 10.27
C ASP A 82 0.80 22.15 11.66
N ASP A 83 -0.50 21.92 11.83
CA ASP A 83 -1.09 21.46 13.09
C ASP A 83 -0.67 20.01 13.40
N LEU A 84 -0.41 19.21 12.35
CA LEU A 84 -0.05 17.81 12.44
C LEU A 84 0.97 17.43 11.37
N ILE A 85 1.92 16.56 11.73
CA ILE A 85 2.83 15.91 10.79
C ILE A 85 2.46 14.44 10.67
N HIS A 86 2.35 13.94 9.44
CA HIS A 86 2.12 12.52 9.15
C HIS A 86 3.27 11.96 8.31
N ILE A 87 3.99 10.97 8.85
CA ILE A 87 5.17 10.37 8.20
C ILE A 87 4.86 8.96 7.73
N HIS A 88 5.21 8.65 6.47
CA HIS A 88 5.02 7.34 5.86
C HIS A 88 6.30 6.50 5.92
N LEU A 89 6.23 5.33 6.56
CA LEU A 89 7.36 4.39 6.74
C LEU A 89 7.22 3.13 5.85
N PRO A 90 8.37 2.55 5.40
CA PRO A 90 9.74 2.85 5.78
C PRO A 90 10.30 4.09 5.08
N ASN A 91 10.84 5.02 5.86
CA ASN A 91 11.50 6.23 5.38
C ASN A 91 12.58 6.69 6.39
N PRO A 92 13.78 6.09 6.36
CA PRO A 92 14.85 6.45 7.31
C PRO A 92 15.21 7.93 7.28
N THR A 93 15.18 8.55 6.10
CA THR A 93 15.48 9.98 5.93
C THR A 93 14.51 10.86 6.71
N ALA A 94 13.20 10.61 6.58
CA ALA A 94 12.18 11.36 7.31
C ALA A 94 12.28 11.14 8.83
N VAL A 95 12.57 9.91 9.27
CA VAL A 95 12.78 9.60 10.70
C VAL A 95 13.92 10.41 11.27
N LEU A 96 15.08 10.39 10.62
CA LEU A 96 16.28 11.16 11.07
C LEU A 96 16.02 12.66 11.00
N ALA A 97 15.40 13.14 9.92
CA ALA A 97 15.07 14.56 9.76
C ALA A 97 14.10 15.04 10.86
N TYR A 98 13.06 14.26 11.19
CA TYR A 98 12.13 14.58 12.25
C TYR A 98 12.83 14.64 13.62
N LEU A 99 13.64 13.64 13.94
CA LEU A 99 14.40 13.61 15.21
C LEU A 99 15.38 14.78 15.32
N ALA A 100 16.05 15.14 14.23
CA ALA A 100 17.00 16.25 14.15
C ALA A 100 16.31 17.63 14.15
N SER A 101 15.06 17.70 13.69
CA SER A 101 14.31 18.97 13.66
C SER A 101 14.02 19.52 15.04
N GLY A 102 13.94 18.67 16.06
CA GLY A 102 13.48 19.06 17.40
C GLY A 102 12.01 19.41 17.48
N ARG A 103 11.22 19.21 16.39
CA ARG A 103 9.79 19.48 16.34
C ARG A 103 9.07 18.71 17.44
N LYS A 104 8.17 19.42 18.14
CA LYS A 104 7.20 18.89 19.10
C LYS A 104 5.79 19.07 18.51
N GLY A 105 4.82 18.36 19.05
CA GLY A 105 3.42 18.44 18.63
C GLY A 105 2.92 17.17 17.96
N PRO A 106 1.71 17.21 17.40
CA PRO A 106 1.01 16.08 16.83
C PRO A 106 1.79 15.38 15.72
N LEU A 107 2.05 14.07 15.92
CA LEU A 107 2.75 13.20 14.98
C LEU A 107 1.97 11.90 14.78
N VAL A 108 1.57 11.65 13.55
CA VAL A 108 0.99 10.38 13.09
C VAL A 108 1.98 9.68 12.16
N VAL A 109 1.98 8.37 12.17
CA VAL A 109 2.82 7.56 11.30
C VAL A 109 1.98 6.52 10.60
N THR A 110 2.09 6.37 9.28
CA THR A 110 1.64 5.16 8.60
C THR A 110 2.81 4.20 8.41
N TYR A 111 2.65 2.99 8.93
CA TYR A 111 3.62 1.92 8.85
C TYR A 111 3.22 0.94 7.74
N HIS A 112 3.79 1.10 6.54
CA HIS A 112 3.40 0.34 5.36
C HIS A 112 3.99 -1.07 5.31
N SER A 113 5.25 -1.23 5.76
CA SER A 113 5.93 -2.52 5.76
C SER A 113 7.18 -2.53 6.64
N ASP A 114 7.57 -3.72 7.11
CA ASP A 114 8.87 -3.95 7.72
C ASP A 114 9.97 -3.92 6.65
N THR A 115 11.20 -3.55 7.05
CA THR A 115 12.37 -3.60 6.17
C THR A 115 12.94 -5.01 6.17
N VAL A 116 12.55 -5.83 5.18
CA VAL A 116 12.86 -7.27 5.16
C VAL A 116 14.29 -7.58 4.64
N ARG A 117 14.80 -6.81 3.68
CA ARG A 117 16.07 -7.14 2.99
C ARG A 117 17.34 -6.62 3.64
N GLN A 118 17.28 -5.56 4.43
CA GLN A 118 18.46 -4.89 5.02
C GLN A 118 18.61 -5.27 6.49
N THR A 119 18.81 -6.55 6.77
CA THR A 119 18.84 -7.08 8.14
C THR A 119 19.89 -6.42 9.03
N VAL A 120 21.11 -6.19 8.55
CA VAL A 120 22.20 -5.56 9.34
C VAL A 120 21.94 -4.06 9.53
N LEU A 121 21.66 -3.32 8.44
CA LEU A 121 21.32 -1.89 8.52
C LEU A 121 20.03 -1.65 9.30
N GLY A 122 19.03 -2.55 9.13
CA GLY A 122 17.80 -2.53 9.88
C GLY A 122 18.01 -2.72 11.38
N ALA A 123 18.86 -3.66 11.78
CA ALA A 123 19.19 -3.88 13.19
C ALA A 123 19.85 -2.66 13.84
N LEU A 124 20.75 -1.98 13.12
CA LEU A 124 21.38 -0.73 13.59
C LEU A 124 20.38 0.44 13.64
N PHE A 125 19.42 0.48 12.74
CA PHE A 125 18.43 1.54 12.68
C PHE A 125 17.25 1.32 13.65
N ASN A 126 16.97 0.09 14.06
CA ASN A 126 15.86 -0.25 14.96
C ASN A 126 15.76 0.59 16.24
N PRO A 127 16.86 0.85 17.01
CA PRO A 127 16.77 1.70 18.21
C PRO A 127 16.30 3.12 17.88
N ILE A 128 16.76 3.68 16.76
CA ILE A 128 16.37 5.01 16.29
C ILE A 128 14.90 5.02 15.89
N GLN A 129 14.46 4.00 15.16
CA GLN A 129 13.07 3.84 14.76
C GLN A 129 12.13 3.69 15.96
N HIS A 130 12.50 2.88 16.96
CA HIS A 130 11.70 2.77 18.19
C HIS A 130 11.65 4.10 18.95
N ARG A 131 12.78 4.82 19.10
CA ARG A 131 12.78 6.16 19.71
C ARG A 131 11.87 7.14 18.97
N PHE A 132 11.83 7.07 17.66
CA PHE A 132 10.94 7.87 16.83
C PHE A 132 9.46 7.46 17.04
N LEU A 133 9.14 6.16 16.98
CA LEU A 133 7.78 5.65 17.18
C LEU A 133 7.24 5.94 18.59
N HIS A 134 8.09 6.03 19.62
CA HIS A 134 7.68 6.48 20.95
C HIS A 134 7.21 7.94 20.99
N ARG A 135 7.56 8.76 20.02
CA ARG A 135 7.09 10.15 19.92
C ARG A 135 5.73 10.29 19.19
N CYS A 136 5.30 9.25 18.48
CA CYS A 136 4.05 9.28 17.74
C CYS A 136 2.85 9.15 18.68
N GLN A 137 1.84 9.95 18.46
CA GLN A 137 0.54 9.83 19.15
C GLN A 137 -0.29 8.71 18.56
N ALA A 138 -0.21 8.49 17.24
CA ALA A 138 -0.89 7.39 16.58
C ALA A 138 -0.01 6.74 15.49
N ILE A 139 -0.13 5.43 15.35
CA ILE A 139 0.52 4.64 14.31
C ILE A 139 -0.57 3.93 13.51
N VAL A 140 -0.61 4.15 12.23
CA VAL A 140 -1.54 3.52 11.31
C VAL A 140 -0.90 2.27 10.70
N ALA A 141 -1.53 1.11 10.90
CA ALA A 141 -1.23 -0.15 10.22
C ALA A 141 -2.30 -0.42 9.15
N THR A 142 -1.93 -1.13 8.08
CA THR A 142 -2.83 -1.33 6.94
C THR A 142 -3.79 -2.52 7.10
N SER A 143 -3.48 -3.45 8.01
CA SER A 143 -4.35 -4.58 8.33
C SER A 143 -4.14 -5.07 9.77
N PRO A 144 -5.14 -5.77 10.37
CA PRO A 144 -4.99 -6.42 11.67
C PRO A 144 -3.86 -7.46 11.66
N ASP A 145 -3.81 -8.31 10.62
CA ASP A 145 -2.83 -9.38 10.49
C ASP A 145 -1.41 -8.82 10.42
N TYR A 146 -1.22 -7.70 9.74
CA TYR A 146 0.06 -7.01 9.69
C TYR A 146 0.46 -6.41 11.05
N LEU A 147 -0.50 -5.83 11.76
CA LEU A 147 -0.29 -5.31 13.12
C LEU A 147 0.15 -6.42 14.09
N GLU A 148 -0.47 -7.59 14.00
CA GLU A 148 -0.17 -8.73 14.87
C GLU A 148 1.18 -9.38 14.54
N SER A 149 1.52 -9.48 13.26
CA SER A 149 2.73 -10.17 12.80
C SER A 149 4.00 -9.30 12.81
N SER A 150 3.88 -7.96 12.93
CA SER A 150 5.05 -7.06 12.92
C SER A 150 5.72 -6.97 14.29
N PRO A 151 6.98 -7.40 14.45
CA PRO A 151 7.72 -7.29 15.72
C PRO A 151 7.93 -5.83 16.17
N VAL A 152 7.90 -4.89 15.22
CA VAL A 152 8.03 -3.46 15.49
C VAL A 152 6.74 -2.92 16.07
N LEU A 153 5.60 -3.19 15.43
CA LEU A 153 4.29 -2.69 15.85
C LEU A 153 3.82 -3.32 17.18
N ALA A 154 4.18 -4.57 17.44
CA ALA A 154 3.85 -5.25 18.70
C ALA A 154 4.29 -4.45 19.95
N LYS A 155 5.41 -3.71 19.87
CA LYS A 155 5.93 -2.86 20.96
C LYS A 155 5.20 -1.53 21.13
N HIS A 156 4.29 -1.19 20.19
CA HIS A 156 3.58 0.09 20.16
C HIS A 156 2.06 -0.11 20.00
N ARG A 157 1.55 -1.31 20.30
CA ARG A 157 0.17 -1.76 20.02
C ARG A 157 -0.91 -0.78 20.51
N GLU A 158 -0.72 -0.18 21.67
CA GLU A 158 -1.67 0.77 22.27
C GLU A 158 -1.92 2.04 21.45
N ARG A 159 -1.00 2.38 20.55
CA ARG A 159 -1.06 3.55 19.66
C ARG A 159 -1.40 3.18 18.22
N CYS A 160 -1.59 1.88 17.97
CA CYS A 160 -1.83 1.40 16.62
C CYS A 160 -3.31 1.43 16.29
N HIS A 161 -3.62 1.95 15.10
CA HIS A 161 -4.95 1.98 14.50
C HIS A 161 -4.88 1.26 13.16
N VAL A 162 -5.91 0.49 12.82
CA VAL A 162 -5.97 -0.18 11.52
C VAL A 162 -6.76 0.70 10.56
N VAL A 163 -6.09 1.18 9.51
CA VAL A 163 -6.72 1.89 8.39
C VAL A 163 -6.27 1.21 7.10
N PRO A 164 -7.12 0.39 6.47
CA PRO A 164 -6.80 -0.26 5.20
C PRO A 164 -6.58 0.74 4.09
N TYR A 165 -5.80 0.35 3.08
CA TYR A 165 -5.68 1.14 1.86
C TYR A 165 -7.02 1.28 1.16
N GLY A 166 -7.30 2.47 0.66
CA GLY A 166 -8.40 2.78 -0.23
C GLY A 166 -7.92 3.08 -1.64
N ILE A 167 -8.73 2.73 -2.63
CA ILE A 167 -8.53 3.10 -4.03
C ILE A 167 -9.78 3.76 -4.61
N ALA A 168 -9.64 4.43 -5.74
CA ALA A 168 -10.76 4.95 -6.53
C ALA A 168 -11.50 3.76 -7.17
N LEU A 169 -12.45 3.18 -6.44
CA LEU A 169 -13.16 1.97 -6.86
C LEU A 169 -13.98 2.17 -8.14
N GLU A 170 -14.41 3.40 -8.39
CA GLU A 170 -15.19 3.78 -9.57
C GLU A 170 -14.42 3.52 -10.86
N ASP A 171 -13.11 3.70 -10.83
CA ASP A 171 -12.22 3.45 -11.98
C ASP A 171 -12.23 1.97 -12.39
N PHE A 172 -12.46 1.05 -11.44
CA PHE A 172 -12.45 -0.39 -11.65
C PHE A 172 -13.85 -1.03 -11.68
N ALA A 173 -14.89 -0.30 -11.24
CA ALA A 173 -16.25 -0.85 -11.12
C ALA A 173 -16.97 -0.99 -12.47
N ARG A 174 -16.51 -0.28 -13.48
CA ARG A 174 -17.14 -0.25 -14.82
C ARG A 174 -16.08 -0.30 -15.91
N THR A 175 -16.44 -0.92 -17.02
CA THR A 175 -15.59 -0.97 -18.22
C THR A 175 -16.47 -1.03 -19.47
N ASP A 176 -15.86 -0.82 -20.63
CA ASP A 176 -16.49 -1.04 -21.91
C ASP A 176 -16.69 -2.55 -22.16
N THR A 177 -17.93 -2.97 -22.25
CA THR A 177 -18.29 -4.37 -22.50
C THR A 177 -17.81 -4.88 -23.87
N ALA A 178 -17.64 -4.00 -24.85
CA ALA A 178 -17.09 -4.36 -26.15
C ALA A 178 -15.61 -4.73 -26.05
N GLN A 179 -14.83 -4.00 -25.23
CA GLN A 179 -13.43 -4.33 -24.95
C GLN A 179 -13.31 -5.67 -24.23
N VAL A 180 -14.16 -5.93 -23.23
CA VAL A 180 -14.18 -7.22 -22.52
C VAL A 180 -14.48 -8.37 -23.49
N ALA A 181 -15.49 -8.21 -24.34
CA ALA A 181 -15.83 -9.22 -25.35
C ALA A 181 -14.70 -9.42 -26.37
N GLN A 182 -13.98 -8.38 -26.74
CA GLN A 182 -12.81 -8.47 -27.61
C GLN A 182 -11.67 -9.26 -26.94
N LEU A 183 -11.35 -8.98 -25.67
CA LEU A 183 -10.33 -9.72 -24.92
C LEU A 183 -10.69 -11.21 -24.79
N ARG A 184 -11.95 -11.53 -24.49
CA ARG A 184 -12.41 -12.92 -24.43
C ARG A 184 -12.33 -13.63 -25.79
N ARG A 185 -12.66 -12.96 -26.91
CA ARG A 185 -12.45 -13.52 -28.26
C ARG A 185 -10.97 -13.77 -28.56
N GLN A 186 -10.09 -12.88 -28.09
CA GLN A 186 -8.64 -12.98 -28.36
C GLN A 186 -7.97 -14.06 -27.51
N TYR A 187 -8.34 -14.17 -26.22
CA TYR A 187 -7.62 -14.99 -25.24
C TYR A 187 -8.39 -16.22 -24.77
N GLY A 188 -9.71 -16.33 -25.06
CA GLY A 188 -10.56 -17.45 -24.67
C GLY A 188 -11.40 -17.18 -23.40
N ASP A 189 -12.06 -18.23 -22.91
CA ASP A 189 -13.12 -18.14 -21.89
C ASP A 189 -12.66 -18.56 -20.47
N ARG A 190 -11.45 -19.05 -20.28
CA ARG A 190 -10.90 -19.48 -18.99
C ARG A 190 -9.65 -18.67 -18.68
N LEU A 191 -9.87 -17.45 -18.19
CA LEU A 191 -8.80 -16.46 -18.03
C LEU A 191 -8.41 -16.29 -16.56
N VAL A 192 -7.14 -16.54 -16.26
CA VAL A 192 -6.49 -16.16 -15.01
C VAL A 192 -5.72 -14.87 -15.26
N LEU A 193 -5.94 -13.85 -14.44
CA LEU A 193 -5.21 -12.59 -14.50
C LEU A 193 -4.26 -12.48 -13.32
N ALA A 194 -3.04 -12.01 -13.56
CA ALA A 194 -2.11 -11.59 -12.53
C ALA A 194 -1.48 -10.25 -12.91
N VAL A 195 -1.34 -9.35 -11.92
CA VAL A 195 -0.84 -7.98 -12.13
C VAL A 195 0.24 -7.64 -11.12
N GLY A 196 1.39 -7.12 -11.57
CA GLY A 196 2.43 -6.62 -10.69
C GLY A 196 3.83 -6.66 -11.28
N ARG A 197 4.78 -6.02 -10.57
CA ARG A 197 6.19 -6.06 -10.96
C ARG A 197 6.72 -7.50 -10.96
N LEU A 198 7.45 -7.88 -11.98
CA LEU A 198 8.05 -9.22 -12.11
C LEU A 198 9.30 -9.34 -11.23
N VAL A 199 9.05 -9.48 -9.91
CA VAL A 199 10.08 -9.59 -8.86
C VAL A 199 9.84 -10.80 -7.96
N TYR A 200 10.87 -11.26 -7.25
CA TYR A 200 10.92 -12.53 -6.52
C TYR A 200 9.77 -12.79 -5.54
N TYR A 201 9.32 -11.74 -4.82
CA TYR A 201 8.31 -11.93 -3.77
C TYR A 201 6.88 -12.06 -4.30
N LYS A 202 6.65 -11.69 -5.56
CA LYS A 202 5.33 -11.82 -6.22
C LYS A 202 4.97 -13.27 -6.58
N GLY A 203 5.96 -14.19 -6.61
CA GLY A 203 5.72 -15.63 -6.79
C GLY A 203 5.19 -16.03 -8.15
N PHE A 204 5.47 -15.26 -9.21
CA PHE A 204 5.00 -15.60 -10.55
C PHE A 204 5.61 -16.89 -11.10
N GLU A 205 6.78 -17.33 -10.59
CA GLU A 205 7.31 -18.65 -10.90
C GLU A 205 6.35 -19.76 -10.42
N VAL A 206 5.84 -19.66 -9.19
CA VAL A 206 4.87 -20.60 -8.62
C VAL A 206 3.56 -20.59 -9.42
N LEU A 207 3.12 -19.41 -9.88
CA LEU A 207 1.93 -19.32 -10.72
C LEU A 207 2.13 -20.00 -12.08
N ILE A 208 3.27 -19.82 -12.73
CA ILE A 208 3.56 -20.47 -14.02
C ILE A 208 3.66 -21.99 -13.84
N GLU A 209 4.27 -22.48 -12.76
CA GLU A 209 4.28 -23.90 -12.42
C GLU A 209 2.87 -24.45 -12.20
N ALA A 210 2.00 -23.70 -11.49
CA ALA A 210 0.59 -24.05 -11.31
C ALA A 210 -0.15 -24.11 -12.64
N MET A 211 0.11 -23.16 -13.56
CA MET A 211 -0.56 -23.10 -14.86
C MET A 211 -0.27 -24.31 -15.76
N ALA A 212 0.77 -25.10 -15.49
CA ALA A 212 0.97 -26.38 -16.17
C ALA A 212 -0.19 -27.37 -15.91
N LYS A 213 -0.88 -27.24 -14.76
CA LYS A 213 -1.99 -28.08 -14.30
C LYS A 213 -3.36 -27.40 -14.36
N VAL A 214 -3.43 -26.14 -14.82
CA VAL A 214 -4.66 -25.36 -14.93
C VAL A 214 -5.19 -25.44 -16.36
N ASP A 215 -6.47 -25.74 -16.50
CA ASP A 215 -7.18 -25.69 -17.78
C ASP A 215 -7.66 -24.26 -18.06
N GLY A 216 -6.72 -23.40 -18.47
CA GLY A 216 -6.97 -21.98 -18.72
C GLY A 216 -5.74 -21.27 -19.27
N ARG A 217 -5.88 -19.98 -19.50
CA ARG A 217 -4.82 -19.09 -19.98
C ARG A 217 -4.47 -18.05 -18.93
N LEU A 218 -3.19 -17.78 -18.73
CA LEU A 218 -2.68 -16.72 -17.85
C LEU A 218 -2.43 -15.44 -18.67
N LEU A 219 -3.02 -14.36 -18.22
CA LEU A 219 -2.69 -12.99 -18.65
C LEU A 219 -1.85 -12.35 -17.55
N LEU A 220 -0.59 -12.04 -17.82
CA LEU A 220 0.35 -11.47 -16.85
C LEU A 220 0.70 -10.04 -17.26
N ILE A 221 0.20 -9.07 -16.48
CA ILE A 221 0.47 -7.64 -16.66
C ILE A 221 1.58 -7.21 -15.71
N GLY A 222 2.62 -6.61 -16.26
CA GLY A 222 3.72 -6.03 -15.52
C GLY A 222 5.06 -6.25 -16.17
N GLU A 223 6.06 -5.55 -15.65
CA GLU A 223 7.46 -5.63 -16.07
C GLU A 223 8.37 -5.85 -14.86
N GLY A 224 9.58 -6.34 -15.12
CA GLY A 224 10.58 -6.50 -14.08
C GLY A 224 11.72 -7.46 -14.46
N PRO A 225 12.72 -7.55 -13.58
CA PRO A 225 13.95 -8.30 -13.87
C PRO A 225 13.75 -9.80 -14.06
N LEU A 226 12.61 -10.37 -13.66
CA LEU A 226 12.35 -11.80 -13.82
C LEU A 226 11.68 -12.16 -15.14
N ARG A 227 11.33 -11.21 -16.02
CA ARG A 227 10.59 -11.47 -17.26
C ARG A 227 11.17 -12.61 -18.08
N ALA A 228 12.43 -12.51 -18.48
CA ALA A 228 13.09 -13.55 -19.30
C ALA A 228 13.12 -14.92 -18.63
N LYS A 229 13.30 -14.94 -17.29
CA LYS A 229 13.25 -16.18 -16.52
C LYS A 229 11.87 -16.83 -16.54
N LEU A 230 10.82 -16.02 -16.40
CA LEU A 230 9.42 -16.48 -16.39
C LEU A 230 8.99 -16.99 -17.77
N GLU A 231 9.39 -16.31 -18.86
CA GLU A 231 9.18 -16.78 -20.24
C GLU A 231 9.89 -18.11 -20.51
N GLY A 232 11.16 -18.25 -20.04
CA GLY A 232 11.92 -19.48 -20.14
C GLY A 232 11.27 -20.64 -19.34
N LEU A 233 10.71 -20.35 -18.16
CA LEU A 233 10.00 -21.35 -17.35
C LEU A 233 8.71 -21.82 -18.06
N ALA A 234 7.92 -20.92 -18.62
CA ALA A 234 6.72 -21.28 -19.38
C ALA A 234 7.05 -22.16 -20.59
N ALA A 235 8.14 -21.85 -21.30
CA ALA A 235 8.63 -22.65 -22.42
C ALA A 235 9.10 -24.04 -21.97
N ALA A 236 9.87 -24.12 -20.88
CA ALA A 236 10.35 -25.38 -20.34
C ALA A 236 9.23 -26.31 -19.88
N LEU A 237 8.11 -25.75 -19.41
CA LEU A 237 6.92 -26.50 -19.01
C LEU A 237 5.96 -26.79 -20.19
N GLY A 238 6.28 -26.36 -21.42
CA GLY A 238 5.46 -26.60 -22.61
C GLY A 238 4.13 -25.82 -22.60
N ILE A 239 4.04 -24.68 -21.91
CA ILE A 239 2.82 -23.89 -21.78
C ILE A 239 2.98 -22.45 -22.28
N ALA A 240 4.03 -22.16 -23.05
CA ALA A 240 4.31 -20.80 -23.54
C ALA A 240 3.15 -20.18 -24.35
N ASP A 241 2.35 -21.00 -25.03
CA ASP A 241 1.15 -20.61 -25.77
C ASP A 241 -0.03 -20.19 -24.86
N ARG A 242 -0.01 -20.61 -23.60
CA ARG A 242 -1.05 -20.32 -22.60
C ARG A 242 -0.67 -19.23 -21.58
N VAL A 243 0.55 -18.72 -21.62
CA VAL A 243 1.04 -17.66 -20.74
C VAL A 243 1.33 -16.41 -21.56
N VAL A 244 0.49 -15.39 -21.44
CA VAL A 244 0.60 -14.14 -22.19
C VAL A 244 1.20 -13.04 -21.33
N PHE A 245 2.37 -12.57 -21.68
CA PHE A 245 3.04 -11.44 -21.04
C PHE A 245 2.65 -10.15 -21.74
N LEU A 246 1.83 -9.32 -21.08
CA LEU A 246 1.25 -8.11 -21.65
C LEU A 246 2.13 -6.85 -21.47
N GLY A 247 3.23 -6.96 -20.70
CA GLY A 247 4.06 -5.82 -20.37
C GLY A 247 3.43 -4.89 -19.33
N ALA A 248 4.02 -3.71 -19.15
CA ALA A 248 3.47 -2.70 -18.25
C ALA A 248 2.29 -1.99 -18.92
N LEU A 249 1.15 -1.94 -18.26
CA LEU A 249 -0.04 -1.18 -18.66
C LEU A 249 -0.32 -0.10 -17.62
N GLN A 250 -0.91 1.02 -18.04
CA GLN A 250 -1.38 2.06 -17.12
C GLN A 250 -2.69 1.60 -16.44
N ASN A 251 -3.00 2.18 -15.27
CA ASN A 251 -4.15 1.75 -14.46
C ASN A 251 -5.46 1.64 -15.27
N ARG A 252 -5.76 2.59 -16.14
CA ARG A 252 -6.99 2.55 -16.95
C ARG A 252 -6.99 1.46 -18.02
N GLU A 253 -5.82 1.11 -18.52
CA GLU A 253 -5.67 0.05 -19.52
C GLU A 253 -5.81 -1.35 -18.93
N THR A 254 -5.59 -1.49 -17.59
CA THR A 254 -5.74 -2.78 -16.90
C THR A 254 -7.19 -3.13 -16.60
N VAL A 255 -8.09 -2.14 -16.53
CA VAL A 255 -9.50 -2.33 -16.12
C VAL A 255 -10.25 -3.36 -16.96
N PRO A 256 -10.20 -3.35 -18.31
CA PRO A 256 -10.89 -4.36 -19.12
C PRO A 256 -10.41 -5.79 -18.85
N PHE A 257 -9.14 -5.97 -18.47
CA PHE A 257 -8.56 -7.29 -18.15
C PHE A 257 -9.12 -7.83 -16.83
N TYR A 258 -9.31 -6.99 -15.81
CA TYR A 258 -9.97 -7.41 -14.58
C TYR A 258 -11.38 -7.92 -14.84
N HIS A 259 -12.15 -7.23 -15.67
CA HIS A 259 -13.51 -7.65 -16.05
C HIS A 259 -13.54 -8.85 -17.01
N ALA A 260 -12.51 -9.04 -17.82
CA ALA A 260 -12.43 -10.19 -18.72
C ALA A 260 -11.97 -11.47 -18.00
N ALA A 261 -11.25 -11.35 -16.89
CA ALA A 261 -10.74 -12.50 -16.15
C ALA A 261 -11.84 -13.21 -15.36
N ASP A 262 -11.73 -14.54 -15.29
CA ASP A 262 -12.59 -15.38 -14.45
C ASP A 262 -12.08 -15.44 -13.02
N VAL A 263 -10.74 -15.37 -12.84
CA VAL A 263 -10.06 -15.41 -11.54
C VAL A 263 -8.83 -14.49 -11.56
N PHE A 264 -8.63 -13.77 -10.48
CA PHE A 264 -7.41 -13.01 -10.25
C PHE A 264 -6.47 -13.80 -9.32
N ALA A 265 -5.19 -13.93 -9.69
CA ALA A 265 -4.18 -14.62 -8.89
C ALA A 265 -3.16 -13.65 -8.29
N LEU A 266 -2.98 -13.70 -6.96
CA LEU A 266 -1.87 -13.04 -6.24
C LEU A 266 -1.01 -14.10 -5.54
N PRO A 267 -0.06 -14.73 -6.24
CA PRO A 267 0.69 -15.88 -5.75
C PRO A 267 1.91 -15.50 -4.89
N SER A 268 1.86 -14.36 -4.22
CA SER A 268 2.99 -13.80 -3.49
C SER A 268 3.57 -14.76 -2.46
N VAL A 269 4.91 -14.80 -2.32
CA VAL A 269 5.64 -15.82 -1.54
C VAL A 269 6.42 -15.24 -0.35
N ALA A 270 6.33 -13.94 -0.10
CA ALA A 270 7.04 -13.30 1.00
C ALA A 270 6.27 -12.09 1.56
N ARG A 271 6.51 -11.80 2.85
CA ARG A 271 5.92 -10.66 3.58
C ARG A 271 6.21 -9.27 2.97
N SER A 272 7.14 -9.19 2.02
CA SER A 272 7.34 -7.98 1.20
C SER A 272 6.09 -7.59 0.41
N GLU A 273 5.14 -8.52 0.20
CA GLU A 273 3.76 -8.23 -0.19
C GLU A 273 2.96 -7.89 1.06
N ALA A 274 2.98 -6.63 1.45
CA ALA A 274 2.37 -6.21 2.70
C ALA A 274 0.83 -6.20 2.66
N PHE A 275 0.22 -5.98 1.48
CA PHE A 275 -1.23 -5.82 1.37
C PHE A 275 -1.81 -6.36 0.05
N GLY A 276 -1.17 -6.09 -1.08
CA GLY A 276 -1.64 -6.52 -2.40
C GLY A 276 -2.81 -5.67 -2.92
N ILE A 277 -2.60 -4.38 -3.11
CA ILE A 277 -3.63 -3.41 -3.58
C ILE A 277 -4.35 -3.91 -4.85
N VAL A 278 -3.64 -4.58 -5.76
CA VAL A 278 -4.21 -5.14 -7.00
C VAL A 278 -5.35 -6.15 -6.76
N GLN A 279 -5.44 -6.76 -5.56
CA GLN A 279 -6.61 -7.56 -5.18
C GLN A 279 -7.87 -6.70 -5.08
N ILE A 280 -7.75 -5.47 -4.57
CA ILE A 280 -8.89 -4.56 -4.41
C ILE A 280 -9.40 -4.14 -5.79
N GLU A 281 -8.50 -3.94 -6.75
CA GLU A 281 -8.82 -3.64 -8.15
C GLU A 281 -9.64 -4.79 -8.76
N ALA A 282 -9.19 -6.03 -8.62
CA ALA A 282 -9.92 -7.23 -9.05
C ALA A 282 -11.27 -7.35 -8.35
N MET A 283 -11.31 -7.14 -7.03
CA MET A 283 -12.54 -7.18 -6.24
C MET A 283 -13.53 -6.09 -6.65
N ALA A 284 -13.07 -4.89 -7.00
CA ALA A 284 -13.92 -3.80 -7.51
C ALA A 284 -14.55 -4.15 -8.85
N ALA A 285 -13.82 -4.83 -9.73
CA ALA A 285 -14.35 -5.39 -10.97
C ALA A 285 -15.31 -6.58 -10.74
N GLY A 286 -15.31 -7.16 -9.54
CA GLY A 286 -16.12 -8.33 -9.19
C GLY A 286 -15.46 -9.66 -9.58
N THR A 287 -14.16 -9.67 -9.76
CA THR A 287 -13.36 -10.86 -10.05
C THR A 287 -12.89 -11.49 -8.75
N PRO A 288 -13.20 -12.77 -8.48
CA PRO A 288 -12.76 -13.47 -7.28
C PRO A 288 -11.24 -13.65 -7.28
N VAL A 289 -10.66 -13.68 -6.09
CA VAL A 289 -9.21 -13.67 -5.90
C VAL A 289 -8.72 -15.03 -5.38
N VAL A 290 -7.65 -15.57 -5.96
CA VAL A 290 -6.83 -16.61 -5.33
C VAL A 290 -5.54 -15.95 -4.84
N ASN A 291 -5.33 -15.96 -3.52
CA ASN A 291 -4.14 -15.42 -2.88
C ASN A 291 -3.43 -16.43 -1.99
N THR A 292 -2.37 -16.01 -1.31
CA THR A 292 -1.55 -16.87 -0.47
C THR A 292 -1.67 -16.49 1.02
N ALA A 293 -1.57 -17.50 1.90
CA ALA A 293 -1.59 -17.37 3.35
C ALA A 293 -0.27 -16.79 3.87
N LEU A 294 -0.04 -15.50 3.64
CA LEU A 294 1.12 -14.77 4.15
C LEU A 294 0.79 -14.13 5.51
N ASP A 295 1.80 -14.03 6.39
CA ASP A 295 1.73 -13.21 7.60
C ASP A 295 1.79 -11.72 7.26
N SER A 296 0.81 -11.25 6.48
CA SER A 296 0.70 -9.88 5.97
C SER A 296 -0.77 -9.53 5.73
N GLY A 297 -1.06 -8.34 5.20
CA GLY A 297 -2.42 -7.94 4.85
C GLY A 297 -3.04 -8.67 3.65
N VAL A 298 -2.33 -9.57 2.98
CA VAL A 298 -2.83 -10.27 1.79
C VAL A 298 -4.11 -11.08 2.09
N PRO A 299 -4.16 -11.97 3.12
CA PRO A 299 -5.39 -12.71 3.45
C PRO A 299 -6.51 -11.82 4.01
N PHE A 300 -6.15 -10.69 4.62
CA PHE A 300 -7.14 -9.71 5.10
C PHE A 300 -7.90 -9.04 3.95
N VAL A 301 -7.24 -8.73 2.85
CA VAL A 301 -7.88 -8.06 1.70
C VAL A 301 -8.92 -8.97 1.06
N SER A 302 -8.51 -10.14 0.58
CA SER A 302 -9.45 -11.13 0.03
C SER A 302 -9.53 -12.34 0.96
N ARG A 303 -10.73 -12.58 1.50
CA ARG A 303 -10.97 -13.57 2.54
C ARG A 303 -11.30 -14.94 1.93
N HIS A 304 -10.65 -15.96 2.48
CA HIS A 304 -10.88 -17.35 2.11
C HIS A 304 -12.35 -17.73 2.23
N GLU A 305 -12.87 -18.41 1.21
CA GLU A 305 -14.25 -18.90 1.08
C GLU A 305 -15.35 -17.82 1.20
N VAL A 306 -14.96 -16.55 1.06
CA VAL A 306 -15.89 -15.41 1.08
C VAL A 306 -15.76 -14.58 -0.21
N THR A 307 -14.55 -14.17 -0.55
CA THR A 307 -14.26 -13.33 -1.72
C THR A 307 -13.31 -14.02 -2.71
N GLY A 308 -12.93 -15.25 -2.40
CA GLY A 308 -12.01 -16.06 -3.17
C GLY A 308 -11.42 -17.17 -2.32
N LEU A 309 -10.25 -17.68 -2.71
CA LEU A 309 -9.57 -18.77 -2.04
C LEU A 309 -8.16 -18.34 -1.61
N THR A 310 -7.71 -18.83 -0.45
CA THR A 310 -6.34 -18.61 0.07
C THR A 310 -5.63 -19.95 0.13
N VAL A 311 -4.42 -20.03 -0.44
CA VAL A 311 -3.60 -21.25 -0.51
C VAL A 311 -2.25 -21.04 0.19
N PRO A 312 -1.53 -22.11 0.57
CA PRO A 312 -0.17 -21.98 1.09
C PRO A 312 0.75 -21.28 0.09
N PRO A 313 1.66 -20.42 0.54
CA PRO A 313 2.66 -19.82 -0.34
C PRO A 313 3.65 -20.90 -0.83
N ARG A 314 4.19 -20.75 -2.05
CA ARG A 314 5.14 -21.67 -2.69
C ARG A 314 4.59 -23.08 -2.94
N ASP A 315 3.28 -23.22 -3.03
CA ASP A 315 2.60 -24.50 -3.35
C ASP A 315 1.87 -24.36 -4.69
N PRO A 316 2.51 -24.76 -5.80
CA PRO A 316 1.91 -24.68 -7.13
C PRO A 316 0.73 -25.65 -7.29
N ASP A 317 0.68 -26.75 -6.53
CA ASP A 317 -0.40 -27.72 -6.63
C ASP A 317 -1.69 -27.20 -5.96
N ALA A 318 -1.57 -26.65 -4.76
CA ALA A 318 -2.68 -26.00 -4.09
C ALA A 318 -3.19 -24.79 -4.89
N LEU A 319 -2.29 -24.02 -5.49
CA LEU A 319 -2.65 -22.90 -6.35
C LEU A 319 -3.41 -23.37 -7.60
N ALA A 320 -2.93 -24.41 -8.26
CA ALA A 320 -3.59 -24.98 -9.43
C ALA A 320 -4.99 -25.54 -9.11
N ALA A 321 -5.12 -26.24 -7.97
CA ALA A 321 -6.41 -26.76 -7.51
C ALA A 321 -7.42 -25.66 -7.25
N ALA A 322 -7.02 -24.58 -6.57
CA ALA A 322 -7.87 -23.41 -6.29
C ALA A 322 -8.29 -22.67 -7.57
N LEU A 323 -7.36 -22.48 -8.52
CA LEU A 323 -7.66 -21.86 -9.81
C LEU A 323 -8.65 -22.70 -10.62
N ASN A 324 -8.40 -24.03 -10.75
CA ASN A 324 -9.30 -24.92 -11.47
C ASN A 324 -10.70 -24.98 -10.83
N HIS A 325 -10.76 -25.01 -9.48
CA HIS A 325 -12.05 -25.02 -8.78
C HIS A 325 -12.88 -23.79 -9.14
N LEU A 326 -12.31 -22.60 -9.12
CA LEU A 326 -13.02 -21.39 -9.52
C LEU A 326 -13.30 -21.30 -11.03
N LEU A 327 -12.41 -21.81 -11.88
CA LEU A 327 -12.64 -21.80 -13.33
C LEU A 327 -13.78 -22.73 -13.75
N GLN A 328 -14.01 -23.83 -13.01
CA GLN A 328 -15.04 -24.84 -13.31
C GLN A 328 -16.40 -24.53 -12.67
N ASP A 329 -16.42 -23.78 -11.55
CA ASP A 329 -17.64 -23.48 -10.79
C ASP A 329 -18.07 -22.01 -11.01
N GLU A 330 -18.89 -21.79 -12.05
CA GLU A 330 -19.40 -20.43 -12.37
C GLU A 330 -20.30 -19.85 -11.27
N PRO A 331 -21.25 -20.61 -10.66
CA PRO A 331 -22.04 -20.12 -9.54
C PRO A 331 -21.17 -19.64 -8.36
N LEU A 332 -20.14 -20.40 -8.00
CA LEU A 332 -19.21 -20.03 -6.93
C LEU A 332 -18.42 -18.76 -7.29
N ARG A 333 -17.92 -18.67 -8.52
CA ARG A 333 -17.25 -17.45 -9.02
C ARG A 333 -18.14 -16.22 -8.90
N ALA A 334 -19.41 -16.34 -9.33
CA ALA A 334 -20.37 -15.25 -9.24
C ALA A 334 -20.67 -14.84 -7.80
N ALA A 335 -20.81 -15.81 -6.89
CA ALA A 335 -21.02 -15.56 -5.47
C ALA A 335 -19.83 -14.84 -4.84
N TYR A 336 -18.60 -15.33 -5.05
CA TYR A 336 -17.40 -14.70 -4.53
C TYR A 336 -17.14 -13.32 -5.16
N GLY A 337 -17.36 -13.15 -6.46
CA GLY A 337 -17.22 -11.87 -7.13
C GLY A 337 -18.20 -10.82 -6.60
N LYS A 338 -19.46 -11.19 -6.31
CA LYS A 338 -20.44 -10.31 -5.66
C LYS A 338 -19.99 -9.89 -4.26
N ALA A 339 -19.51 -10.85 -3.45
CA ALA A 339 -19.01 -10.60 -2.10
C ALA A 339 -17.74 -9.76 -2.13
N ALA A 340 -16.83 -10.00 -3.09
CA ALA A 340 -15.62 -9.22 -3.31
C ALA A 340 -15.93 -7.75 -3.60
N ARG A 341 -16.86 -7.49 -4.52
CA ARG A 341 -17.30 -6.13 -4.87
C ARG A 341 -17.93 -5.40 -3.67
N LEU A 342 -18.75 -6.09 -2.89
CA LEU A 342 -19.31 -5.52 -1.66
C LEU A 342 -18.20 -5.17 -0.66
N ARG A 343 -17.27 -6.11 -0.41
CA ARG A 343 -16.16 -5.89 0.53
C ARG A 343 -15.24 -4.75 0.09
N ALA A 344 -14.93 -4.65 -1.20
CA ALA A 344 -14.15 -3.53 -1.73
C ALA A 344 -14.80 -2.18 -1.38
N ARG A 345 -16.11 -2.05 -1.63
CA ARG A 345 -16.87 -0.82 -1.33
C ARG A 345 -16.90 -0.47 0.15
N THR A 346 -17.08 -1.45 1.04
CA THR A 346 -17.24 -1.20 2.47
C THR A 346 -15.95 -0.95 3.21
N HIS A 347 -14.81 -1.49 2.73
CA HIS A 347 -13.56 -1.46 3.47
C HIS A 347 -12.41 -0.76 2.76
N PHE A 348 -12.43 -0.67 1.42
CA PHE A 348 -11.27 -0.28 0.62
C PHE A 348 -11.56 0.89 -0.33
N SER A 349 -12.62 1.66 -0.09
CA SER A 349 -12.84 2.92 -0.82
C SER A 349 -11.92 4.03 -0.28
N LEU A 350 -11.60 5.00 -1.15
CA LEU A 350 -10.87 6.21 -0.73
C LEU A 350 -11.59 6.95 0.40
N GLU A 351 -12.92 7.02 0.34
CA GLU A 351 -13.74 7.65 1.37
C GLU A 351 -13.59 6.96 2.73
N ALA A 352 -13.65 5.62 2.76
CA ALA A 352 -13.48 4.84 4.00
C ALA A 352 -12.10 5.07 4.62
N MET A 353 -11.04 5.01 3.81
CA MET A 353 -9.67 5.26 4.24
C MET A 353 -9.50 6.68 4.78
N THR A 354 -9.96 7.67 4.03
CA THR A 354 -9.80 9.09 4.36
C THR A 354 -10.59 9.47 5.61
N SER A 355 -11.82 8.98 5.73
CA SER A 355 -12.66 9.21 6.92
C SER A 355 -12.04 8.65 8.20
N GLN A 356 -11.47 7.44 8.14
CA GLN A 356 -10.76 6.85 9.28
C GLN A 356 -9.48 7.63 9.62
N THR A 357 -8.69 8.00 8.62
CA THR A 357 -7.47 8.80 8.80
C THR A 357 -7.79 10.16 9.43
N ARG A 358 -8.85 10.84 8.96
CA ARG A 358 -9.29 12.12 9.51
C ARG A 358 -9.67 12.03 10.98
N ARG A 359 -10.42 10.98 11.39
CA ARG A 359 -10.77 10.78 12.81
C ARG A 359 -9.53 10.62 13.69
N ILE A 360 -8.51 9.93 13.20
CA ILE A 360 -7.22 9.81 13.92
C ILE A 360 -6.57 11.18 14.08
N TYR A 361 -6.52 12.00 13.02
CA TYR A 361 -5.96 13.34 13.11
C TYR A 361 -6.71 14.24 14.09
N GLU A 362 -8.04 14.26 14.03
CA GLU A 362 -8.90 15.03 14.93
C GLU A 362 -8.68 14.62 16.39
N SER A 363 -8.56 13.31 16.67
CA SER A 363 -8.28 12.79 18.00
C SER A 363 -6.90 13.21 18.52
N VAL A 364 -5.87 13.14 17.65
CA VAL A 364 -4.48 13.46 18.03
C VAL A 364 -4.31 14.95 18.28
N VAL A 365 -4.88 15.83 17.43
CA VAL A 365 -4.80 17.28 17.57
C VAL A 365 -5.65 17.74 18.77
N GLY A 366 -6.84 17.19 18.97
CA GLY A 366 -7.70 17.51 20.12
C GLY A 366 -7.05 17.17 21.47
N ALA A 367 -6.40 16.03 21.57
CA ALA A 367 -5.67 15.62 22.76
C ALA A 367 -4.44 16.50 23.06
N ASP A 368 -3.75 17.01 22.03
CA ASP A 368 -2.61 17.91 22.20
C ASP A 368 -3.06 19.29 22.70
N THR A 369 -4.15 19.82 22.16
CA THR A 369 -4.75 21.09 22.61
C THR A 369 -5.14 21.04 24.08
N THR A 370 -5.73 19.96 24.55
CA THR A 370 -6.10 19.76 25.95
C THR A 370 -4.88 19.77 26.87
N ARG A 371 -3.81 19.06 26.51
CA ARG A 371 -2.55 19.04 27.28
C ARG A 371 -1.89 20.42 27.38
N GLN A 372 -1.86 21.18 26.28
CA GLN A 372 -1.29 22.53 26.28
C GLN A 372 -2.09 23.47 27.18
N THR A 373 -3.41 23.33 27.25
CA THR A 373 -4.28 24.12 28.12
C THR A 373 -4.04 23.79 29.61
N GLU A 374 -3.86 22.52 29.95
CA GLU A 374 -3.57 22.09 31.32
C GLU A 374 -2.19 22.52 31.79
N GLU A 375 -1.16 22.46 30.94
CA GLU A 375 0.19 22.94 31.27
C GLU A 375 0.23 24.45 31.51
N HIS A 376 -0.54 25.23 30.78
CA HIS A 376 -0.65 26.69 31.00
C HIS A 376 -1.45 27.04 32.27
N SER A 377 -2.43 26.21 32.65
CA SER A 377 -3.22 26.37 33.86
C SER A 377 -2.41 26.07 35.14
N THR A 378 -1.48 25.11 35.07
CA THR A 378 -0.64 24.75 36.23
C THR A 378 0.55 25.66 36.48
N THR A 379 0.99 26.45 35.46
CA THR A 379 2.07 27.45 35.61
C THR A 379 1.60 28.79 36.12
N GLY A 380 0.28 29.01 36.31
CA GLY A 380 -0.36 30.24 36.73
C GLY A 380 -0.54 30.42 38.25
N ILE A 381 0.22 29.74 39.12
CA ILE A 381 0.18 30.04 40.58
C ILE A 381 1.01 31.30 40.84
N SER A 382 0.33 32.44 40.91
CA SER A 382 0.91 33.67 41.45
C SER A 382 1.34 33.48 42.91
N PRO A 383 2.54 33.93 43.32
CA PRO A 383 2.91 33.91 44.72
C PRO A 383 1.98 34.85 45.50
N ILE A 384 1.41 34.33 46.59
CA ILE A 384 0.64 35.10 47.55
C ILE A 384 1.57 36.15 48.17
N PRO A 385 1.21 37.47 48.20
CA PRO A 385 2.02 38.44 48.92
C PRO A 385 1.86 38.20 50.42
N THR A 386 2.96 37.87 51.06
CA THR A 386 3.07 37.90 52.56
C THR A 386 3.04 39.34 53.01
N CYS A 387 2.02 39.69 53.82
CA CYS A 387 2.05 40.87 54.73
C CYS A 387 2.91 40.60 55.94
#